data_ba618c12af602d601faed54d4094167d
#
_entry.id   ba618c12af602d601faed54d4094167d
#
_cell.length_a   1.000
_cell.length_b   1.000
_cell.length_c   1.000
_cell.angle_alpha   90.00
_cell.angle_beta   90.00
_cell.angle_gamma   90.00
#
_symmetry.space_group_name_H-M   'P 1'
#
loop_
_entity.id
_entity.type
_entity.pdbx_description
1 polymer ?
#
loop_
_entity_poly.entity_id
_entity_poly.type
_entity_poly.pdbx_seq_one_letter_code
_entity_poly.pdbx_strand_id
1 'polypeptide(L)'
;MRSLLSNLDRRAFDLIARREWPGAQRVLPRLTRSANHGLLWMGIAAGAAALGGRPARRAALRGVASLAVASATVNTLGKRSVRRTRPLLDSVPVIRQLSHQPFTSSFPSGHAASAVAFATGVAFENKWWGLALAPVAASVAFSRVYTGVHYPGDVLAGAMLGAGAAFAVRGFAPTRAQLAPPARPRAEAPALPGGRGLVVVANQGSGARTGNRPDRSDEVHGVLPEAEVVMSGGDGQPLEKVLEEAAERARELGGALGVLGGDGTVNAAAGVAARYGLPLAVLPGGTLNHFAYDLGVETAAAAARAVETGEAVAVDLARFRTGSHRQGQNFLNTFSIGVYPELVRIRERWAGRIGAWPAGVLAAWEVLRSAEPLSVEINGRRREVWLLFVGNCQYRGLGFAPVRRHDLADGVLDVRVVHGGRLARTRLLAAALMGTPRSSPVLGEARLRRLRIGGLPDGASVAFDGEVASTTGELTLEKDLEALTVYRLLPE
;
A
#
# COMPACT_ATOMS: atom_id res chain seq x y z
N MET A 1 18.66 24.89 -34.44
CA MET A 1 18.25 24.66 -33.04
C MET A 1 19.05 23.50 -32.39
N ARG A 2 19.13 22.27 -32.97
CA ARG A 2 19.92 21.15 -32.41
C ARG A 2 21.43 21.46 -32.26
N SER A 3 22.06 22.13 -33.20
CA SER A 3 23.48 22.51 -33.13
C SER A 3 23.78 23.53 -32.03
N LEU A 4 22.91 24.53 -31.85
CA LEU A 4 23.03 25.53 -30.80
C LEU A 4 22.95 24.90 -29.40
N LEU A 5 21.97 24.03 -29.14
CA LEU A 5 21.81 23.31 -27.85
C LEU A 5 23.02 22.41 -27.56
N SER A 6 23.53 21.71 -28.58
CA SER A 6 24.76 20.90 -28.45
C SER A 6 25.99 21.71 -28.11
N ASN A 7 26.14 22.90 -28.71
CA ASN A 7 27.27 23.79 -28.44
C ASN A 7 27.20 24.39 -27.03
N LEU A 8 26.01 24.79 -26.58
CA LEU A 8 25.80 25.29 -25.22
C LEU A 8 26.12 24.22 -24.19
N ASP A 9 25.67 22.98 -24.44
CA ASP A 9 25.87 21.85 -23.55
C ASP A 9 27.35 21.47 -23.40
N ARG A 10 28.11 21.51 -24.51
CA ARG A 10 29.57 21.33 -24.51
C ARG A 10 30.28 22.45 -23.76
N ARG A 11 29.92 23.72 -24.02
CA ARG A 11 30.49 24.87 -23.30
C ARG A 11 30.26 24.79 -21.79
N ALA A 12 29.03 24.43 -21.37
CA ALA A 12 28.71 24.25 -19.97
C ALA A 12 29.51 23.10 -19.34
N PHE A 13 29.71 22.00 -20.08
CA PHE A 13 30.57 20.90 -19.66
C PHE A 13 32.02 21.37 -19.46
N ASP A 14 32.62 22.06 -20.43
CA ASP A 14 34.01 22.56 -20.39
C ASP A 14 34.22 23.52 -19.22
N LEU A 15 33.25 24.39 -18.93
CA LEU A 15 33.32 25.31 -17.78
C LEU A 15 33.38 24.51 -16.45
N ILE A 16 32.63 23.45 -16.32
CA ILE A 16 32.62 22.60 -15.12
C ILE A 16 33.89 21.77 -15.03
N ALA A 17 34.36 21.20 -16.15
CA ALA A 17 35.57 20.39 -16.23
C ALA A 17 36.84 21.17 -15.88
N ARG A 18 36.96 22.40 -16.38
CA ARG A 18 38.15 23.25 -16.15
C ARG A 18 38.18 23.93 -14.78
N ARG A 19 37.03 24.08 -14.13
CA ARG A 19 36.96 24.78 -12.84
C ARG A 19 37.51 23.91 -11.71
N GLU A 20 38.27 24.51 -10.82
CA GLU A 20 38.68 23.88 -9.57
C GLU A 20 37.56 23.90 -8.55
N TRP A 21 37.35 22.76 -7.92
CA TRP A 21 36.29 22.54 -6.90
C TRP A 21 36.95 22.00 -5.63
N PRO A 22 37.38 22.87 -4.70
CA PRO A 22 38.04 22.43 -3.48
C PRO A 22 37.25 21.38 -2.72
N GLY A 23 37.91 20.29 -2.36
CA GLY A 23 37.28 19.17 -1.62
C GLY A 23 36.37 18.22 -2.44
N ALA A 24 35.82 18.67 -3.57
CA ALA A 24 34.91 17.85 -4.40
C ALA A 24 35.61 16.61 -4.98
N GLN A 25 36.89 16.66 -5.21
CA GLN A 25 37.71 15.54 -5.72
C GLN A 25 37.67 14.30 -4.79
N ARG A 26 37.54 14.52 -3.48
CA ARG A 26 37.49 13.43 -2.50
C ARG A 26 36.08 12.87 -2.35
N VAL A 27 35.04 13.68 -2.55
CA VAL A 27 33.65 13.35 -2.23
C VAL A 27 32.89 12.84 -3.47
N LEU A 28 32.88 13.61 -4.56
CA LEU A 28 32.02 13.33 -5.71
C LEU A 28 32.30 12.00 -6.42
N PRO A 29 33.58 11.58 -6.65
CA PRO A 29 33.84 10.27 -7.24
C PRO A 29 33.44 9.08 -6.36
N ARG A 30 33.50 9.25 -5.03
CA ARG A 30 33.01 8.22 -4.08
C ARG A 30 31.50 8.17 -4.05
N LEU A 31 30.85 9.33 -4.00
CA LEU A 31 29.39 9.44 -3.99
C LEU A 31 28.76 8.85 -5.27
N THR A 32 29.34 9.14 -6.44
CA THR A 32 28.83 8.57 -7.70
C THR A 32 29.01 7.04 -7.75
N ARG A 33 30.09 6.51 -7.17
CA ARG A 33 30.30 5.06 -7.07
C ARG A 33 29.31 4.38 -6.13
N SER A 34 29.01 4.98 -4.97
CA SER A 34 28.01 4.44 -4.04
C SER A 34 26.59 4.44 -4.63
N ALA A 35 26.32 5.33 -5.57
CA ALA A 35 25.03 5.38 -6.28
C ALA A 35 24.92 4.40 -7.46
N ASN A 36 25.99 3.63 -7.79
CA ASN A 36 25.94 2.61 -8.81
C ASN A 36 24.89 1.55 -8.46
N HIS A 37 24.17 1.07 -9.48
CA HIS A 37 23.10 0.07 -9.33
C HIS A 37 22.03 0.45 -8.30
N GLY A 38 21.93 1.73 -7.92
CA GLY A 38 20.99 2.22 -6.93
C GLY A 38 21.34 1.90 -5.48
N LEU A 39 22.53 1.37 -5.19
CA LEU A 39 22.93 0.89 -3.85
C LEU A 39 22.79 1.96 -2.77
N LEU A 40 23.20 3.21 -3.03
CA LEU A 40 23.03 4.32 -2.10
C LEU A 40 21.56 4.48 -1.69
N TRP A 41 20.67 4.48 -2.65
CA TRP A 41 19.23 4.68 -2.43
C TRP A 41 18.58 3.48 -1.73
N MET A 42 19.02 2.28 -2.08
CA MET A 42 18.57 1.05 -1.39
C MET A 42 19.06 1.01 0.06
N GLY A 43 20.29 1.46 0.32
CA GLY A 43 20.81 1.59 1.69
C GLY A 43 20.01 2.60 2.53
N ILE A 44 19.71 3.78 1.96
CA ILE A 44 18.87 4.80 2.61
C ILE A 44 17.46 4.24 2.87
N ALA A 45 16.87 3.56 1.88
CA ALA A 45 15.55 2.96 2.02
C ALA A 45 15.52 1.86 3.10
N ALA A 46 16.54 1.00 3.13
CA ALA A 46 16.67 -0.05 4.14
C ALA A 46 16.83 0.54 5.55
N GLY A 47 17.68 1.56 5.71
CA GLY A 47 17.84 2.28 6.97
C GLY A 47 16.55 2.93 7.46
N ALA A 48 15.84 3.62 6.56
CA ALA A 48 14.54 4.23 6.87
C ALA A 48 13.48 3.17 7.23
N ALA A 49 13.50 2.01 6.58
CA ALA A 49 12.57 0.92 6.86
C ALA A 49 12.86 0.19 8.20
N ALA A 50 14.14 0.07 8.55
CA ALA A 50 14.58 -0.61 9.77
C ALA A 50 14.43 0.28 11.02
N LEU A 51 14.89 1.53 10.92
CA LEU A 51 14.99 2.46 12.07
C LEU A 51 13.77 3.37 12.20
N GLY A 52 13.02 3.56 11.10
CA GLY A 52 11.85 4.45 11.06
C GLY A 52 10.54 3.71 11.28
N GLY A 53 9.53 4.46 11.73
CA GLY A 53 8.16 3.98 11.84
C GLY A 53 7.48 3.80 10.46
N ARG A 54 6.19 3.49 10.48
CA ARG A 54 5.36 3.28 9.29
C ARG A 54 5.44 4.39 8.23
N PRO A 55 5.47 5.72 8.60
CA PRO A 55 5.66 6.78 7.61
C PRO A 55 6.98 6.67 6.85
N ALA A 56 8.08 6.32 7.54
CA ALA A 56 9.39 6.16 6.92
C ALA A 56 9.43 4.97 5.95
N ARG A 57 8.80 3.86 6.32
CA ARG A 57 8.67 2.68 5.45
C ARG A 57 7.89 3.01 4.18
N ARG A 58 6.80 3.77 4.28
CA ARG A 58 6.03 4.21 3.09
C ARG A 58 6.85 5.11 2.18
N ALA A 59 7.56 6.08 2.76
CA ALA A 59 8.43 6.98 2.00
C ALA A 59 9.55 6.21 1.30
N ALA A 60 10.19 5.27 1.99
CA ALA A 60 11.21 4.38 1.42
C ALA A 60 10.67 3.55 0.25
N LEU A 61 9.52 2.89 0.43
CA LEU A 61 8.88 2.08 -0.61
C LEU A 61 8.51 2.93 -1.83
N ARG A 62 7.96 4.13 -1.64
CA ARG A 62 7.63 5.04 -2.74
C ARG A 62 8.90 5.53 -3.46
N GLY A 63 9.94 5.86 -2.71
CA GLY A 63 11.23 6.23 -3.28
C GLY A 63 11.80 5.12 -4.16
N VAL A 64 11.82 3.87 -3.66
CA VAL A 64 12.29 2.69 -4.40
C VAL A 64 11.42 2.41 -5.63
N ALA A 65 10.09 2.48 -5.51
CA ALA A 65 9.19 2.29 -6.65
C ALA A 65 9.43 3.35 -7.74
N SER A 66 9.60 4.63 -7.35
CA SER A 66 9.91 5.72 -8.28
C SER A 66 11.24 5.50 -8.99
N LEU A 67 12.27 5.08 -8.24
CA LEU A 67 13.58 4.72 -8.79
C LEU A 67 13.48 3.55 -9.77
N ALA A 68 12.72 2.51 -9.44
CA ALA A 68 12.55 1.33 -10.30
C ALA A 68 11.90 1.70 -11.63
N VAL A 69 10.84 2.52 -11.61
CA VAL A 69 10.16 3.03 -12.82
C VAL A 69 11.12 3.90 -13.64
N ALA A 70 11.87 4.81 -13.00
CA ALA A 70 12.84 5.65 -13.68
C ALA A 70 13.95 4.81 -14.34
N SER A 71 14.51 3.85 -13.61
CA SER A 71 15.55 2.95 -14.11
C SER A 71 15.06 2.11 -15.30
N ALA A 72 13.86 1.53 -15.20
CA ALA A 72 13.24 0.80 -16.30
C ALA A 72 13.07 1.69 -17.53
N THR A 73 12.49 2.89 -17.37
CA THR A 73 12.25 3.84 -18.48
C THR A 73 13.54 4.26 -19.14
N VAL A 74 14.59 4.61 -18.37
CA VAL A 74 15.90 5.00 -18.91
C VAL A 74 16.53 3.86 -19.68
N ASN A 75 16.53 2.64 -19.15
CA ASN A 75 17.24 1.52 -19.78
C ASN A 75 16.49 0.91 -20.97
N THR A 76 15.16 0.96 -21.01
CA THR A 76 14.37 0.42 -22.11
C THR A 76 14.12 1.43 -23.22
N LEU A 77 13.63 2.61 -22.88
CA LEU A 77 13.24 3.65 -23.84
C LEU A 77 14.32 4.71 -24.03
N GLY A 78 14.84 5.25 -22.93
CA GLY A 78 15.74 6.40 -22.96
C GLY A 78 17.04 6.13 -23.73
N LYS A 79 17.76 5.05 -23.41
CA LYS A 79 19.05 4.73 -24.06
C LYS A 79 18.91 4.24 -25.50
N ARG A 80 17.72 3.79 -25.90
CA ARG A 80 17.45 3.35 -27.27
C ARG A 80 16.99 4.47 -28.17
N SER A 81 16.40 5.55 -27.62
CA SER A 81 15.84 6.65 -28.39
C SER A 81 16.88 7.61 -28.94
N VAL A 82 17.98 7.84 -28.22
CA VAL A 82 19.03 8.77 -28.62
C VAL A 82 20.40 8.13 -28.41
N ARG A 83 21.12 7.94 -29.52
CA ARG A 83 22.54 7.53 -29.47
C ARG A 83 23.41 8.77 -29.37
N ARG A 84 23.95 9.07 -28.18
CA ARG A 84 24.83 10.20 -27.93
C ARG A 84 26.19 9.71 -27.42
N THR A 85 27.27 10.18 -28.04
CA THR A 85 28.63 9.93 -27.54
C THR A 85 28.86 10.66 -26.22
N ARG A 86 29.67 10.09 -25.37
CA ARG A 86 30.06 10.70 -24.10
C ARG A 86 31.05 11.84 -24.30
N PRO A 87 31.18 12.75 -23.30
CA PRO A 87 32.24 13.77 -23.34
C PRO A 87 33.63 13.15 -23.50
N LEU A 88 34.51 13.86 -24.21
CA LEU A 88 35.92 13.52 -24.23
C LEU A 88 36.55 13.88 -22.88
N LEU A 89 37.43 13.02 -22.39
CA LEU A 89 38.02 13.17 -21.05
C LEU A 89 39.25 14.10 -21.03
N ASP A 90 39.69 14.62 -22.18
CA ASP A 90 40.89 15.43 -22.32
C ASP A 90 40.86 16.72 -21.45
N SER A 91 39.67 17.26 -21.21
CA SER A 91 39.47 18.42 -20.33
C SER A 91 39.23 18.09 -18.86
N VAL A 92 39.13 16.79 -18.52
CA VAL A 92 38.80 16.33 -17.16
C VAL A 92 40.04 15.83 -16.45
N PRO A 93 40.46 16.42 -15.32
CA PRO A 93 41.61 15.92 -14.54
C PRO A 93 41.49 14.44 -14.21
N VAL A 94 42.60 13.69 -14.38
CA VAL A 94 42.65 12.23 -14.18
C VAL A 94 42.08 11.79 -12.81
N ILE A 95 42.38 12.59 -11.77
CA ILE A 95 41.86 12.30 -10.39
C ILE A 95 40.34 12.32 -10.28
N ARG A 96 39.63 12.92 -11.23
CA ARG A 96 38.15 12.99 -11.28
C ARG A 96 37.53 11.88 -12.12
N GLN A 97 38.33 11.27 -13.01
CA GLN A 97 37.85 10.24 -13.93
C GLN A 97 37.51 8.98 -13.16
N LEU A 98 36.46 8.28 -13.63
CA LEU A 98 36.08 6.97 -13.09
C LEU A 98 37.05 5.90 -13.63
N SER A 99 37.43 4.97 -12.78
CA SER A 99 38.29 3.81 -13.15
C SER A 99 37.65 2.94 -14.25
N HIS A 100 36.34 2.87 -14.28
CA HIS A 100 35.57 2.14 -15.29
C HIS A 100 34.60 3.10 -15.99
N GLN A 101 34.81 3.33 -17.27
CA GLN A 101 33.96 4.17 -18.09
C GLN A 101 32.74 3.37 -18.60
N PRO A 102 31.52 3.92 -18.51
CA PRO A 102 30.35 3.24 -19.04
C PRO A 102 30.36 3.17 -20.57
N PHE A 103 30.07 2.02 -21.15
CA PHE A 103 30.05 1.78 -22.61
C PHE A 103 28.73 2.16 -23.30
N THR A 104 27.68 2.48 -22.55
CA THR A 104 26.35 2.81 -23.09
C THR A 104 26.25 4.27 -23.52
N SER A 105 25.20 4.63 -24.29
CA SER A 105 24.88 6.03 -24.65
C SER A 105 24.96 6.96 -23.45
N SER A 106 25.43 8.20 -23.65
CA SER A 106 25.47 9.22 -22.60
C SER A 106 24.07 9.71 -22.22
N PHE A 107 23.13 9.71 -23.16
CA PHE A 107 21.77 10.22 -22.96
C PHE A 107 20.76 9.08 -22.69
N PRO A 108 19.84 9.28 -21.76
CA PRO A 108 19.89 10.22 -20.63
C PRO A 108 20.70 9.65 -19.45
N SER A 109 21.02 10.49 -18.46
CA SER A 109 21.76 10.06 -17.27
C SER A 109 20.91 9.21 -16.32
N GLY A 110 21.22 7.91 -16.21
CA GLY A 110 20.50 6.99 -15.32
C GLY A 110 20.69 7.30 -13.83
N HIS A 111 21.90 7.75 -13.43
CA HIS A 111 22.16 8.15 -12.04
C HIS A 111 21.34 9.37 -11.63
N ALA A 112 21.23 10.37 -12.51
CA ALA A 112 20.41 11.55 -12.26
C ALA A 112 18.92 11.17 -12.18
N ALA A 113 18.46 10.30 -13.07
CA ALA A 113 17.08 9.82 -13.06
C ALA A 113 16.76 9.08 -11.75
N SER A 114 17.60 8.13 -11.34
CA SER A 114 17.41 7.38 -10.10
C SER A 114 17.44 8.27 -8.86
N ALA A 115 18.39 9.23 -8.81
CA ALA A 115 18.52 10.15 -7.68
C ALA A 115 17.30 11.04 -7.52
N VAL A 116 16.85 11.68 -8.60
CA VAL A 116 15.68 12.57 -8.56
C VAL A 116 14.40 11.80 -8.34
N ALA A 117 14.24 10.61 -8.95
CA ALA A 117 13.08 9.77 -8.73
C ALA A 117 12.92 9.36 -7.27
N PHE A 118 14.01 8.91 -6.64
CA PHE A 118 14.00 8.50 -5.25
C PHE A 118 13.67 9.68 -4.32
N ALA A 119 14.40 10.79 -4.44
CA ALA A 119 14.20 11.95 -3.60
C ALA A 119 12.78 12.55 -3.74
N THR A 120 12.28 12.65 -4.98
CA THR A 120 10.92 13.15 -5.26
C THR A 120 9.86 12.18 -4.73
N GLY A 121 10.07 10.87 -4.90
CA GLY A 121 9.17 9.86 -4.36
C GLY A 121 9.05 9.94 -2.83
N VAL A 122 10.17 10.09 -2.13
CA VAL A 122 10.20 10.31 -0.67
C VAL A 122 9.52 11.63 -0.30
N ALA A 123 9.78 12.72 -1.06
CA ALA A 123 9.20 14.03 -0.82
C ALA A 123 7.67 14.03 -0.87
N PHE A 124 7.06 13.20 -1.70
CA PHE A 124 5.60 13.05 -1.77
C PHE A 124 4.98 12.46 -0.51
N GLU A 125 5.71 11.68 0.27
CA GLU A 125 5.24 11.18 1.57
C GLU A 125 5.59 12.13 2.71
N ASN A 126 6.80 12.69 2.67
CA ASN A 126 7.28 13.64 3.66
C ASN A 126 8.21 14.69 3.01
N LYS A 127 7.73 15.92 2.91
CA LYS A 127 8.46 17.02 2.27
C LYS A 127 9.82 17.31 2.91
N TRP A 128 9.93 17.17 4.23
CA TRP A 128 11.17 17.47 4.96
C TRP A 128 12.25 16.41 4.69
N TRP A 129 11.87 15.15 4.59
CA TRP A 129 12.81 14.08 4.21
C TRP A 129 13.24 14.21 2.76
N GLY A 130 12.29 14.57 1.86
CA GLY A 130 12.64 14.88 0.49
C GLY A 130 13.61 16.07 0.38
N LEU A 131 13.39 17.12 1.15
CA LEU A 131 14.29 18.28 1.20
C LEU A 131 15.69 17.91 1.73
N ALA A 132 15.78 17.06 2.75
CA ALA A 132 17.04 16.55 3.27
C ALA A 132 17.79 15.66 2.25
N LEU A 133 17.08 14.93 1.40
CA LEU A 133 17.67 14.12 0.33
C LEU A 133 18.02 14.91 -0.93
N ALA A 134 17.42 16.07 -1.14
CA ALA A 134 17.63 16.87 -2.34
C ALA A 134 19.11 17.26 -2.58
N PRO A 135 19.91 17.69 -1.57
CA PRO A 135 21.32 17.95 -1.75
C PRO A 135 22.12 16.71 -2.18
N VAL A 136 21.79 15.55 -1.62
CA VAL A 136 22.44 14.27 -1.98
C VAL A 136 22.13 13.92 -3.43
N ALA A 137 20.84 14.02 -3.83
CA ALA A 137 20.40 13.75 -5.19
C ALA A 137 21.04 14.71 -6.19
N ALA A 138 21.10 16.01 -5.88
CA ALA A 138 21.77 17.01 -6.69
C ALA A 138 23.28 16.73 -6.82
N SER A 139 23.95 16.35 -5.73
CA SER A 139 25.37 16.00 -5.73
C SER A 139 25.65 14.74 -6.56
N VAL A 140 24.80 13.71 -6.50
CA VAL A 140 24.90 12.52 -7.37
C VAL A 140 24.70 12.92 -8.83
N ALA A 141 23.70 13.73 -9.15
CA ALA A 141 23.45 14.20 -10.50
C ALA A 141 24.61 15.05 -11.03
N PHE A 142 25.10 16.02 -10.25
CA PHE A 142 26.24 16.87 -10.60
C PHE A 142 27.53 16.07 -10.76
N SER A 143 27.76 15.05 -9.93
CA SER A 143 28.94 14.19 -10.00
C SER A 143 29.13 13.56 -11.39
N ARG A 144 28.02 13.35 -12.15
CA ARG A 144 28.07 12.74 -13.49
C ARG A 144 28.70 13.67 -14.52
N VAL A 145 28.48 14.99 -14.39
CA VAL A 145 29.16 16.00 -15.20
C VAL A 145 30.61 16.17 -14.73
N TYR A 146 30.78 16.26 -13.42
CA TYR A 146 32.10 16.47 -12.79
C TYR A 146 33.13 15.37 -13.11
N THR A 147 32.67 14.11 -13.21
CA THR A 147 33.51 12.96 -13.56
C THR A 147 33.65 12.73 -15.08
N GLY A 148 33.06 13.57 -15.90
CA GLY A 148 33.23 13.55 -17.36
C GLY A 148 32.41 12.48 -18.08
N VAL A 149 31.43 11.85 -17.43
CA VAL A 149 30.65 10.74 -18.05
C VAL A 149 29.35 11.16 -18.73
N HIS A 150 28.86 12.38 -18.44
CA HIS A 150 27.63 12.95 -19.01
C HIS A 150 27.75 14.43 -19.26
N TYR A 151 27.07 14.93 -20.28
CA TYR A 151 26.85 16.36 -20.47
C TYR A 151 25.77 16.87 -19.49
N PRO A 152 25.75 18.19 -19.18
CA PRO A 152 24.67 18.78 -18.35
C PRO A 152 23.25 18.45 -18.87
N GLY A 153 23.04 18.47 -20.19
CA GLY A 153 21.76 18.13 -20.82
C GLY A 153 21.33 16.70 -20.58
N ASP A 154 22.28 15.75 -20.52
CA ASP A 154 21.96 14.33 -20.20
C ASP A 154 21.46 14.20 -18.76
N VAL A 155 22.04 14.99 -17.85
CA VAL A 155 21.69 15.03 -16.44
C VAL A 155 20.31 15.65 -16.23
N LEU A 156 20.05 16.78 -16.90
CA LEU A 156 18.73 17.42 -16.85
C LEU A 156 17.63 16.53 -17.41
N ALA A 157 17.87 15.89 -18.55
CA ALA A 157 16.91 14.94 -19.13
C ALA A 157 16.66 13.75 -18.18
N GLY A 158 17.72 13.21 -17.57
CA GLY A 158 17.61 12.16 -16.56
C GLY A 158 16.80 12.64 -15.35
N ALA A 159 17.07 13.83 -14.83
CA ALA A 159 16.33 14.41 -13.71
C ALA A 159 14.83 14.58 -14.02
N MET A 160 14.49 15.08 -15.20
CA MET A 160 13.08 15.21 -15.65
C MET A 160 12.40 13.85 -15.77
N LEU A 161 13.07 12.85 -16.33
CA LEU A 161 12.53 11.47 -16.38
C LEU A 161 12.34 10.88 -14.99
N GLY A 162 13.28 11.14 -14.08
CA GLY A 162 13.16 10.71 -12.68
C GLY A 162 11.99 11.35 -11.95
N ALA A 163 11.82 12.66 -12.10
CA ALA A 163 10.65 13.37 -11.56
C ALA A 163 9.35 12.81 -12.16
N GLY A 164 9.30 12.68 -13.49
CA GLY A 164 8.15 12.10 -14.20
C GLY A 164 7.78 10.70 -13.69
N ALA A 165 8.77 9.85 -13.44
CA ALA A 165 8.55 8.52 -12.85
C ALA A 165 7.95 8.60 -11.44
N ALA A 166 8.40 9.53 -10.60
CA ALA A 166 7.84 9.73 -9.27
C ALA A 166 6.38 10.24 -9.35
N PHE A 167 6.08 11.15 -10.28
CA PHE A 167 4.71 11.59 -10.55
C PHE A 167 3.82 10.45 -11.07
N ALA A 168 4.35 9.59 -11.94
CA ALA A 168 3.64 8.41 -12.42
C ALA A 168 3.29 7.48 -11.25
N VAL A 169 4.26 7.14 -10.39
CA VAL A 169 4.03 6.34 -9.18
C VAL A 169 3.00 6.99 -8.26
N ARG A 170 3.02 8.31 -8.10
CA ARG A 170 2.01 9.06 -7.35
C ARG A 170 0.61 8.95 -7.96
N GLY A 171 0.52 8.88 -9.29
CA GLY A 171 -0.75 8.68 -10.01
C GLY A 171 -1.35 7.28 -9.79
N PHE A 172 -0.50 6.25 -9.75
CA PHE A 172 -0.93 4.86 -9.52
C PHE A 172 -1.17 4.52 -8.04
N ALA A 173 -0.34 5.08 -7.16
CA ALA A 173 -0.41 4.91 -5.73
C ALA A 173 -0.49 6.30 -5.07
N PRO A 174 -1.69 6.85 -4.87
CA PRO A 174 -1.85 8.18 -4.29
C PRO A 174 -1.22 8.25 -2.90
N THR A 175 -0.66 9.41 -2.58
CA THR A 175 -0.12 9.69 -1.25
C THR A 175 -1.27 9.90 -0.27
N ARG A 176 -0.96 9.75 1.01
CA ARG A 176 -1.95 9.98 2.07
C ARG A 176 -2.55 11.40 2.03
N ALA A 177 -1.73 12.40 1.75
CA ALA A 177 -2.17 13.80 1.61
C ALA A 177 -3.12 14.04 0.42
N GLN A 178 -3.13 13.16 -0.59
CA GLN A 178 -4.05 13.23 -1.71
C GLN A 178 -5.43 12.60 -1.41
N LEU A 179 -5.50 11.83 -0.34
CA LEU A 179 -6.74 11.26 0.14
C LEU A 179 -7.34 12.28 1.09
N ALA A 180 -8.26 13.13 0.60
CA ALA A 180 -9.03 13.99 1.48
C ALA A 180 -9.66 13.15 2.60
N PRO A 181 -9.68 13.63 3.85
CA PRO A 181 -10.42 12.95 4.90
C PRO A 181 -11.87 12.83 4.42
N PRO A 182 -12.44 11.61 4.40
CA PRO A 182 -13.80 11.43 3.92
C PRO A 182 -14.76 12.18 4.83
N ALA A 183 -15.72 12.90 4.25
CA ALA A 183 -16.88 13.37 4.97
C ALA A 183 -17.62 12.12 5.49
N ARG A 184 -17.79 12.01 6.80
CA ARG A 184 -18.44 10.87 7.44
C ARG A 184 -19.52 11.36 8.37
N PRO A 185 -20.65 10.67 8.47
CA PRO A 185 -21.64 11.00 9.47
C PRO A 185 -20.98 10.91 10.86
N ARG A 186 -21.14 11.95 11.64
CA ARG A 186 -20.78 11.90 13.06
C ARG A 186 -21.72 10.95 13.75
N ALA A 187 -21.19 10.14 14.66
CA ALA A 187 -21.97 9.27 15.50
C ALA A 187 -21.71 9.63 16.96
N GLU A 188 -22.69 9.41 17.79
CA GLU A 188 -22.55 9.58 19.23
C GLU A 188 -21.93 8.34 19.85
N ALA A 189 -20.89 8.54 20.66
CA ALA A 189 -20.28 7.51 21.47
C ALA A 189 -19.91 8.08 22.86
N PRO A 190 -19.95 7.28 23.93
CA PRO A 190 -19.58 7.75 25.24
C PRO A 190 -18.11 8.20 25.28
N ALA A 191 -17.83 9.31 25.92
CA ALA A 191 -16.46 9.67 26.28
C ALA A 191 -16.02 8.79 27.45
N LEU A 192 -14.90 8.10 27.30
CA LEU A 192 -14.38 7.14 28.29
C LEU A 192 -12.99 7.58 28.76
N PRO A 193 -12.90 8.53 29.69
CA PRO A 193 -11.63 9.03 30.19
C PRO A 193 -10.76 7.90 30.77
N GLY A 194 -9.47 7.85 30.36
CA GLY A 194 -8.56 6.77 30.74
C GLY A 194 -8.97 5.38 30.26
N GLY A 195 -10.03 5.26 29.47
CA GLY A 195 -10.60 3.98 29.02
C GLY A 195 -11.58 3.34 30.00
N ARG A 196 -12.09 4.05 31.00
CA ARG A 196 -13.07 3.51 31.96
C ARG A 196 -14.37 3.14 31.24
N GLY A 197 -14.76 1.85 31.32
CA GLY A 197 -15.91 1.30 30.61
C GLY A 197 -15.59 0.74 29.22
N LEU A 198 -14.34 0.83 28.78
CA LEU A 198 -13.87 0.16 27.57
C LEU A 198 -13.39 -1.25 27.89
N VAL A 199 -13.92 -2.26 27.22
CA VAL A 199 -13.46 -3.65 27.30
C VAL A 199 -12.70 -3.98 26.02
N VAL A 200 -11.39 -4.18 26.10
CA VAL A 200 -10.49 -4.40 24.95
C VAL A 200 -10.16 -5.88 24.83
N VAL A 201 -10.51 -6.50 23.70
CA VAL A 201 -10.02 -7.84 23.34
C VAL A 201 -8.69 -7.71 22.60
N ALA A 202 -7.61 -8.21 23.23
CA ALA A 202 -6.26 -8.18 22.69
C ALA A 202 -5.87 -9.57 22.15
N ASN A 203 -5.65 -9.68 20.83
CA ASN A 203 -5.31 -10.94 20.19
C ASN A 203 -3.79 -11.17 20.17
N GLN A 204 -3.32 -12.19 20.90
CA GLN A 204 -1.91 -12.58 21.00
C GLN A 204 -1.33 -13.07 19.64
N GLY A 205 -2.15 -13.70 18.81
CA GLY A 205 -1.74 -14.27 17.52
C GLY A 205 -1.52 -13.23 16.40
N SER A 206 -1.90 -11.96 16.59
CA SER A 206 -1.81 -10.94 15.54
C SER A 206 -0.48 -10.21 15.53
N GLY A 207 0.09 -10.01 14.32
CA GLY A 207 1.34 -9.27 14.09
C GLY A 207 2.57 -10.16 13.84
N ALA A 208 3.71 -9.57 13.44
CA ALA A 208 4.94 -10.30 13.14
C ALA A 208 5.54 -10.96 14.38
N ARG A 209 5.95 -12.23 14.25
CA ARG A 209 6.66 -13.02 15.29
C ARG A 209 8.11 -12.54 15.42
N THR A 210 8.35 -11.41 16.01
CA THR A 210 9.71 -11.00 16.42
C THR A 210 9.75 -10.92 17.94
N GLY A 211 10.65 -11.68 18.55
CA GLY A 211 10.78 -11.83 19.99
C GLY A 211 10.90 -10.49 20.75
N ASN A 212 10.48 -10.53 22.01
CA ASN A 212 10.51 -9.43 23.00
C ASN A 212 9.54 -8.26 22.71
N ARG A 213 8.23 -8.56 22.49
CA ARG A 213 7.19 -7.53 22.57
C ARG A 213 6.73 -7.37 24.04
N PRO A 214 6.43 -6.12 24.46
CA PRO A 214 5.68 -5.90 25.69
C PRO A 214 4.35 -6.69 25.64
N ASP A 215 3.86 -7.09 26.76
CA ASP A 215 2.54 -7.73 26.87
C ASP A 215 1.51 -6.84 26.17
N ARG A 216 0.60 -7.44 25.44
CA ARG A 216 -0.48 -6.72 24.75
C ARG A 216 -1.36 -5.94 25.71
N SER A 217 -1.49 -6.42 26.94
CA SER A 217 -2.15 -5.71 28.03
C SER A 217 -1.41 -4.42 28.38
N ASP A 218 -0.09 -4.46 28.50
CA ASP A 218 0.73 -3.28 28.77
C ASP A 218 0.65 -2.25 27.61
N GLU A 219 0.52 -2.71 26.38
CA GLU A 219 0.33 -1.83 25.21
C GLU A 219 -0.98 -1.03 25.31
N VAL A 220 -2.06 -1.64 25.79
CA VAL A 220 -3.36 -0.98 26.00
C VAL A 220 -3.29 -0.06 27.22
N HIS A 221 -2.85 -0.58 28.36
CA HIS A 221 -2.77 0.19 29.61
C HIS A 221 -1.82 1.38 29.51
N GLY A 222 -0.81 1.30 28.65
CA GLY A 222 0.10 2.44 28.36
C GLY A 222 -0.59 3.66 27.73
N VAL A 223 -1.79 3.48 27.14
CA VAL A 223 -2.57 4.57 26.52
C VAL A 223 -3.96 4.74 27.11
N LEU A 224 -4.53 3.71 27.71
CA LEU A 224 -5.86 3.67 28.34
C LEU A 224 -5.75 2.87 29.65
N PRO A 225 -5.26 3.48 30.73
CA PRO A 225 -4.88 2.77 31.97
C PRO A 225 -6.07 2.15 32.73
N GLU A 226 -7.30 2.63 32.51
CA GLU A 226 -8.50 2.15 33.19
C GLU A 226 -9.36 1.21 32.31
N ALA A 227 -8.86 0.83 31.12
CA ALA A 227 -9.57 -0.13 30.24
C ALA A 227 -9.47 -1.56 30.81
N GLU A 228 -10.57 -2.33 30.73
CA GLU A 228 -10.53 -3.76 30.98
C GLU A 228 -9.93 -4.47 29.77
N VAL A 229 -8.89 -5.32 29.96
CA VAL A 229 -8.23 -6.04 28.86
C VAL A 229 -8.47 -7.53 28.98
N VAL A 230 -9.03 -8.13 27.94
CA VAL A 230 -9.28 -9.57 27.81
C VAL A 230 -8.35 -10.13 26.72
N MET A 231 -7.57 -11.14 27.07
CA MET A 231 -6.63 -11.75 26.14
C MET A 231 -7.33 -12.85 25.33
N SER A 232 -7.07 -12.91 24.02
CA SER A 232 -7.57 -13.95 23.12
C SER A 232 -6.40 -14.65 22.41
N GLY A 233 -6.56 -15.95 22.15
CA GLY A 233 -5.58 -16.76 21.41
C GLY A 233 -4.64 -17.61 22.28
N GLY A 234 -4.75 -17.58 23.62
CA GLY A 234 -3.96 -18.41 24.56
C GLY A 234 -4.70 -19.67 25.03
N ASP A 235 -5.99 -19.57 25.29
CA ASP A 235 -6.76 -20.59 26.05
C ASP A 235 -7.61 -21.50 25.19
N GLY A 236 -7.40 -21.52 23.87
CA GLY A 236 -8.17 -22.35 22.95
C GLY A 236 -9.64 -21.95 22.76
N GLN A 237 -10.11 -20.88 23.40
CA GLN A 237 -11.46 -20.36 23.18
C GLN A 237 -11.58 -19.70 21.79
N PRO A 238 -12.71 -19.93 21.07
CA PRO A 238 -12.98 -19.24 19.82
C PRO A 238 -13.02 -17.72 20.05
N LEU A 239 -12.37 -16.95 19.15
CA LEU A 239 -12.32 -15.49 19.22
C LEU A 239 -13.71 -14.86 19.32
N GLU A 240 -14.70 -15.40 18.59
CA GLU A 240 -16.07 -14.88 18.59
C GLU A 240 -16.70 -14.94 19.97
N LYS A 241 -16.50 -16.04 20.71
CA LYS A 241 -17.00 -16.19 22.07
C LYS A 241 -16.38 -15.19 23.04
N VAL A 242 -15.05 -14.98 22.94
CA VAL A 242 -14.33 -13.98 23.77
C VAL A 242 -14.85 -12.58 23.47
N LEU A 243 -15.12 -12.25 22.20
CA LEU A 243 -15.67 -10.97 21.80
C LEU A 243 -17.12 -10.77 22.28
N GLU A 244 -17.96 -11.82 22.31
CA GLU A 244 -19.32 -11.76 22.82
C GLU A 244 -19.33 -11.52 24.34
N GLU A 245 -18.53 -12.26 25.10
CA GLU A 245 -18.37 -12.06 26.54
C GLU A 245 -17.88 -10.64 26.86
N ALA A 246 -16.89 -10.13 26.08
CA ALA A 246 -16.40 -8.76 26.23
C ALA A 246 -17.48 -7.71 25.86
N ALA A 247 -18.31 -7.97 24.86
CA ALA A 247 -19.40 -7.08 24.47
C ALA A 247 -20.50 -7.03 25.53
N GLU A 248 -20.85 -8.17 26.14
CA GLU A 248 -21.80 -8.22 27.26
C GLU A 248 -21.27 -7.40 28.43
N ARG A 249 -19.98 -7.56 28.77
CA ARG A 249 -19.33 -6.81 29.81
C ARG A 249 -19.30 -5.30 29.52
N ALA A 250 -18.95 -4.90 28.29
CA ALA A 250 -18.96 -3.51 27.86
C ALA A 250 -20.38 -2.89 27.96
N ARG A 251 -21.42 -3.66 27.64
CA ARG A 251 -22.82 -3.22 27.75
C ARG A 251 -23.25 -3.04 29.21
N GLU A 252 -22.84 -3.93 30.11
CA GLU A 252 -23.08 -3.79 31.57
C GLU A 252 -22.45 -2.50 32.11
N LEU A 253 -21.27 -2.14 31.63
CA LEU A 253 -20.55 -0.92 32.00
C LEU A 253 -21.12 0.36 31.34
N GLY A 254 -22.09 0.21 30.41
CA GLY A 254 -22.59 1.35 29.61
C GLY A 254 -21.50 1.98 28.73
N GLY A 255 -20.51 1.19 28.35
CA GLY A 255 -19.30 1.63 27.68
C GLY A 255 -19.19 1.18 26.22
N ALA A 256 -18.01 0.68 25.83
CA ALA A 256 -17.69 0.33 24.45
C ALA A 256 -16.84 -0.94 24.35
N LEU A 257 -16.89 -1.59 23.19
CA LEU A 257 -16.00 -2.68 22.84
C LEU A 257 -14.72 -2.15 22.21
N GLY A 258 -13.57 -2.63 22.66
CA GLY A 258 -12.26 -2.33 22.07
C GLY A 258 -11.63 -3.57 21.44
N VAL A 259 -10.76 -3.39 20.48
CA VAL A 259 -10.00 -4.48 19.88
C VAL A 259 -8.55 -4.04 19.57
N LEU A 260 -7.59 -4.83 20.02
CA LEU A 260 -6.17 -4.74 19.66
C LEU A 260 -5.81 -5.95 18.83
N GLY A 261 -5.75 -5.82 17.50
CA GLY A 261 -5.53 -6.95 16.62
C GLY A 261 -5.25 -6.60 15.17
N GLY A 262 -5.21 -7.62 14.30
CA GLY A 262 -5.15 -7.48 12.85
C GLY A 262 -6.53 -7.38 12.22
N ASP A 263 -6.57 -7.26 10.87
CA ASP A 263 -7.82 -7.04 10.12
C ASP A 263 -8.89 -8.11 10.38
N GLY A 264 -8.53 -9.40 10.51
CA GLY A 264 -9.49 -10.46 10.84
C GLY A 264 -10.10 -10.30 12.25
N THR A 265 -9.28 -9.96 13.26
CA THR A 265 -9.77 -9.70 14.63
C THR A 265 -10.69 -8.46 14.66
N VAL A 266 -10.32 -7.42 13.92
CA VAL A 266 -11.12 -6.19 13.80
C VAL A 266 -12.45 -6.47 13.10
N ASN A 267 -12.47 -7.31 12.06
CA ASN A 267 -13.69 -7.70 11.36
C ASN A 267 -14.63 -8.49 12.28
N ALA A 268 -14.13 -9.46 13.04
CA ALA A 268 -14.91 -10.22 14.01
C ALA A 268 -15.50 -9.29 15.08
N ALA A 269 -14.69 -8.40 15.66
CA ALA A 269 -15.13 -7.42 16.65
C ALA A 269 -16.20 -6.46 16.10
N ALA A 270 -16.07 -6.02 14.84
CA ALA A 270 -17.07 -5.17 14.17
C ALA A 270 -18.42 -5.87 14.04
N GLY A 271 -18.43 -7.17 13.70
CA GLY A 271 -19.65 -7.97 13.64
C GLY A 271 -20.34 -8.10 15.00
N VAL A 272 -19.56 -8.32 16.06
CA VAL A 272 -20.10 -8.40 17.44
C VAL A 272 -20.59 -7.04 17.90
N ALA A 273 -19.77 -5.98 17.75
CA ALA A 273 -20.16 -4.62 18.16
C ALA A 273 -21.47 -4.16 17.48
N ALA A 274 -21.63 -4.43 16.19
CA ALA A 274 -22.88 -4.12 15.47
C ALA A 274 -24.08 -4.91 15.99
N ARG A 275 -23.92 -6.20 16.33
CA ARG A 275 -25.00 -7.02 16.92
C ARG A 275 -25.44 -6.51 18.30
N TYR A 276 -24.51 -6.03 19.09
CA TYR A 276 -24.77 -5.54 20.45
C TYR A 276 -25.09 -4.04 20.50
N GLY A 277 -25.01 -3.32 19.37
CA GLY A 277 -25.23 -1.88 19.30
C GLY A 277 -24.17 -1.08 20.06
N LEU A 278 -22.96 -1.60 20.17
CA LEU A 278 -21.86 -0.99 20.91
C LEU A 278 -20.93 -0.18 19.99
N PRO A 279 -20.42 0.97 20.44
CA PRO A 279 -19.31 1.62 19.78
C PRO A 279 -18.04 0.75 19.81
N LEU A 280 -17.24 0.81 18.72
CA LEU A 280 -16.01 0.03 18.57
C LEU A 280 -14.78 0.93 18.61
N ALA A 281 -13.84 0.64 19.50
CA ALA A 281 -12.51 1.22 19.51
C ALA A 281 -11.51 0.28 18.82
N VAL A 282 -10.86 0.76 17.75
CA VAL A 282 -9.89 -0.03 16.97
C VAL A 282 -8.47 0.41 17.26
N LEU A 283 -7.71 -0.44 17.96
CA LEU A 283 -6.28 -0.27 18.21
C LEU A 283 -5.49 -1.10 17.18
N PRO A 284 -4.65 -0.46 16.34
CA PRO A 284 -3.93 -1.16 15.27
C PRO A 284 -2.83 -2.06 15.82
N GLY A 285 -3.05 -3.38 15.87
CA GLY A 285 -2.11 -4.38 16.38
C GLY A 285 -1.59 -5.40 15.35
N GLY A 286 -2.10 -5.37 14.12
CA GLY A 286 -1.73 -6.29 13.03
C GLY A 286 -0.62 -5.76 12.12
N THR A 287 -0.31 -6.53 11.07
CA THR A 287 0.69 -6.17 10.06
C THR A 287 0.17 -5.16 9.03
N LEU A 288 -1.07 -5.30 8.57
CA LEU A 288 -1.65 -4.48 7.51
C LEU A 288 -2.58 -3.38 8.05
N ASN A 289 -3.53 -3.71 8.93
CA ASN A 289 -4.46 -2.79 9.59
C ASN A 289 -5.21 -1.88 8.60
N HIS A 290 -5.75 -2.47 7.52
CA HIS A 290 -6.41 -1.71 6.45
C HIS A 290 -7.54 -0.83 6.96
N PHE A 291 -8.44 -1.40 7.78
CA PHE A 291 -9.57 -0.67 8.31
C PHE A 291 -9.15 0.49 9.23
N ALA A 292 -8.22 0.25 10.15
CA ALA A 292 -7.72 1.30 11.04
C ALA A 292 -7.09 2.47 10.25
N TYR A 293 -6.37 2.15 9.16
CA TYR A 293 -5.81 3.20 8.30
C TYR A 293 -6.85 3.96 7.50
N ASP A 294 -7.90 3.28 7.03
CA ASP A 294 -9.01 3.94 6.35
C ASP A 294 -9.80 4.84 7.30
N LEU A 295 -9.89 4.46 8.58
CA LEU A 295 -10.40 5.31 9.66
C LEU A 295 -9.49 6.52 9.92
N GLY A 296 -8.22 6.47 9.57
CA GLY A 296 -7.23 7.48 9.96
C GLY A 296 -6.60 7.23 11.33
N VAL A 297 -6.87 6.10 11.95
CA VAL A 297 -6.26 5.67 13.23
C VAL A 297 -4.96 4.92 12.93
N GLU A 298 -3.81 5.58 13.13
CA GLU A 298 -2.50 5.00 12.82
C GLU A 298 -1.80 4.41 14.04
N THR A 299 -2.14 4.88 15.22
CA THR A 299 -1.47 4.52 16.48
C THR A 299 -2.51 4.25 17.57
N ALA A 300 -2.16 3.44 18.54
CA ALA A 300 -2.97 3.24 19.72
C ALA A 300 -3.28 4.55 20.46
N ALA A 301 -2.33 5.48 20.52
CA ALA A 301 -2.53 6.80 21.12
C ALA A 301 -3.57 7.66 20.38
N ALA A 302 -3.71 7.51 19.05
CA ALA A 302 -4.77 8.21 18.31
C ALA A 302 -6.14 7.60 18.57
N ALA A 303 -6.22 6.27 18.74
CA ALA A 303 -7.45 5.60 19.16
C ALA A 303 -7.86 6.01 20.57
N ALA A 304 -6.89 6.02 21.51
CA ALA A 304 -7.13 6.39 22.89
C ALA A 304 -7.73 7.80 23.02
N ARG A 305 -7.19 8.79 22.35
CA ARG A 305 -7.73 10.15 22.35
C ARG A 305 -9.17 10.23 21.85
N ALA A 306 -9.51 9.47 20.81
CA ALA A 306 -10.87 9.42 20.30
C ALA A 306 -11.84 8.79 21.31
N VAL A 307 -11.40 7.75 22.02
CA VAL A 307 -12.15 7.10 23.13
C VAL A 307 -12.36 8.06 24.28
N GLU A 308 -11.33 8.78 24.70
CA GLU A 308 -11.40 9.75 25.80
C GLU A 308 -12.31 10.94 25.50
N THR A 309 -12.34 11.39 24.24
CA THR A 309 -13.18 12.52 23.82
C THR A 309 -14.60 12.13 23.38
N GLY A 310 -14.86 10.83 23.16
CA GLY A 310 -16.13 10.36 22.62
C GLY A 310 -16.34 10.67 21.14
N GLU A 311 -15.28 11.05 20.42
CA GLU A 311 -15.38 11.34 19.01
C GLU A 311 -15.52 10.07 18.18
N ALA A 312 -16.63 9.95 17.44
CA ALA A 312 -16.93 8.76 16.66
C ALA A 312 -17.56 9.10 15.30
N VAL A 313 -17.56 8.09 14.44
CA VAL A 313 -18.16 8.13 13.09
C VAL A 313 -18.97 6.85 12.87
N ALA A 314 -20.05 6.98 12.09
CA ALA A 314 -20.77 5.82 11.59
C ALA A 314 -20.07 5.26 10.35
N VAL A 315 -20.01 3.94 10.23
CA VAL A 315 -19.44 3.23 9.08
C VAL A 315 -20.37 2.12 8.61
N ASP A 316 -20.32 1.88 7.32
CA ASP A 316 -21.09 0.78 6.72
C ASP A 316 -20.41 -0.57 6.98
N LEU A 317 -21.25 -1.58 7.15
CA LEU A 317 -20.82 -2.98 7.25
C LEU A 317 -21.35 -3.75 6.04
N ALA A 318 -20.49 -4.50 5.37
CA ALA A 318 -20.94 -5.40 4.33
C ALA A 318 -21.10 -6.81 4.88
N ARG A 319 -22.09 -7.53 4.34
CA ARG A 319 -22.42 -8.89 4.74
C ARG A 319 -22.59 -9.78 3.52
N PHE A 320 -22.12 -11.01 3.60
CA PHE A 320 -22.46 -12.03 2.62
C PHE A 320 -23.17 -13.23 3.27
N ARG A 321 -24.10 -13.81 2.52
CA ARG A 321 -24.85 -15.00 2.92
C ARG A 321 -24.65 -16.07 1.87
N THR A 322 -24.47 -17.31 2.34
CA THR A 322 -24.49 -18.51 1.51
C THR A 322 -25.81 -19.22 1.65
N GLY A 323 -26.22 -20.01 0.67
CA GLY A 323 -27.47 -20.78 0.74
C GLY A 323 -27.55 -21.72 1.95
N SER A 324 -26.40 -22.16 2.49
CA SER A 324 -26.29 -23.06 3.64
C SER A 324 -26.25 -22.35 5.00
N HIS A 325 -25.88 -21.09 5.07
CA HIS A 325 -25.77 -20.32 6.31
C HIS A 325 -26.74 -19.14 6.33
N ARG A 326 -27.83 -19.26 7.08
CA ARG A 326 -28.79 -18.15 7.26
C ARG A 326 -28.24 -16.96 8.03
N GLN A 327 -27.27 -17.16 8.92
CA GLN A 327 -26.53 -16.09 9.56
C GLN A 327 -25.41 -15.67 8.61
N GLY A 328 -25.51 -14.48 8.00
CA GLY A 328 -24.50 -13.94 7.11
C GLY A 328 -23.21 -13.62 7.85
N GLN A 329 -22.08 -13.73 7.15
CA GLN A 329 -20.79 -13.29 7.64
C GLN A 329 -20.51 -11.86 7.19
N ASN A 330 -19.88 -11.07 8.07
CA ASN A 330 -19.53 -9.67 7.78
C ASN A 330 -18.15 -9.57 7.15
N PHE A 331 -17.95 -8.52 6.37
CA PHE A 331 -16.63 -8.07 5.97
C PHE A 331 -16.54 -6.54 6.01
N LEU A 332 -15.45 -6.04 6.56
CA LEU A 332 -15.19 -4.62 6.69
C LEU A 332 -14.47 -4.04 5.47
N ASN A 333 -13.63 -4.83 4.84
CA ASN A 333 -12.76 -4.36 3.76
C ASN A 333 -13.19 -4.95 2.41
N THR A 334 -12.90 -6.21 2.17
CA THR A 334 -13.03 -6.80 0.83
C THR A 334 -13.54 -8.21 0.84
N PHE A 335 -14.27 -8.55 -0.21
CA PHE A 335 -14.66 -9.90 -0.54
C PHE A 335 -14.24 -10.24 -1.97
N SER A 336 -13.82 -11.48 -2.22
CA SER A 336 -13.42 -11.90 -3.56
C SER A 336 -13.65 -13.38 -3.84
N ILE A 337 -13.88 -13.70 -5.12
CA ILE A 337 -13.90 -15.06 -5.66
C ILE A 337 -13.01 -15.16 -6.89
N GLY A 338 -12.69 -16.39 -7.29
CA GLY A 338 -11.82 -16.67 -8.44
C GLY A 338 -10.36 -16.84 -8.03
N VAL A 339 -9.44 -16.17 -8.71
CA VAL A 339 -7.99 -16.38 -8.51
C VAL A 339 -7.44 -15.84 -7.19
N TYR A 340 -8.11 -14.90 -6.54
CA TYR A 340 -7.56 -14.25 -5.35
C TYR A 340 -7.51 -15.16 -4.10
N PRO A 341 -8.53 -15.97 -3.78
CA PRO A 341 -8.45 -16.94 -2.70
C PRO A 341 -7.26 -17.90 -2.84
N GLU A 342 -6.98 -18.36 -4.06
CA GLU A 342 -5.85 -19.24 -4.34
C GLU A 342 -4.50 -18.51 -4.15
N LEU A 343 -4.42 -17.27 -4.59
CA LEU A 343 -3.24 -16.43 -4.36
C LEU A 343 -2.96 -16.25 -2.86
N VAL A 344 -4.00 -16.00 -2.06
CA VAL A 344 -3.88 -15.89 -0.59
C VAL A 344 -3.35 -17.20 0.00
N ARG A 345 -3.94 -18.34 -0.38
CA ARG A 345 -3.57 -19.67 0.11
C ARG A 345 -2.11 -20.03 -0.22
N ILE A 346 -1.67 -19.78 -1.47
CA ILE A 346 -0.28 -20.04 -1.89
C ILE A 346 0.68 -19.12 -1.13
N ARG A 347 0.35 -17.83 -1.01
CA ARG A 347 1.16 -16.87 -0.26
C ARG A 347 1.35 -17.29 1.19
N GLU A 348 0.30 -17.70 1.87
CA GLU A 348 0.35 -18.13 3.28
C GLU A 348 1.21 -19.40 3.46
N ARG A 349 1.09 -20.36 2.54
CA ARG A 349 1.92 -21.58 2.54
C ARG A 349 3.41 -21.26 2.51
N TRP A 350 3.82 -20.24 1.77
CA TRP A 350 5.24 -19.90 1.55
C TRP A 350 5.74 -18.76 2.43
N ALA A 351 4.88 -17.90 2.95
CA ALA A 351 5.26 -16.70 3.70
C ALA A 351 6.13 -16.99 4.92
N GLY A 352 5.89 -18.09 5.62
CA GLY A 352 6.71 -18.52 6.76
C GLY A 352 8.12 -18.99 6.41
N ARG A 353 8.37 -19.39 5.14
CA ARG A 353 9.66 -19.93 4.67
C ARG A 353 10.51 -18.89 3.96
N ILE A 354 9.92 -18.07 3.11
CA ILE A 354 10.66 -17.16 2.23
C ILE A 354 10.30 -15.68 2.44
N GLY A 355 9.45 -15.38 3.42
CA GLY A 355 8.94 -14.03 3.69
C GLY A 355 7.71 -13.67 2.86
N ALA A 356 6.92 -12.73 3.37
CA ALA A 356 5.61 -12.39 2.81
C ALA A 356 5.67 -11.82 1.37
N TRP A 357 6.69 -11.03 1.04
CA TRP A 357 6.82 -10.42 -0.28
C TRP A 357 7.25 -11.42 -1.37
N PRO A 358 8.32 -12.22 -1.22
CA PRO A 358 8.67 -13.26 -2.19
C PRO A 358 7.56 -14.31 -2.36
N ALA A 359 6.87 -14.69 -1.26
CA ALA A 359 5.73 -15.58 -1.31
C ALA A 359 4.58 -15.01 -2.13
N GLY A 360 4.32 -13.70 -2.04
CA GLY A 360 3.32 -13.01 -2.85
C GLY A 360 3.66 -13.03 -4.35
N VAL A 361 4.91 -12.80 -4.70
CA VAL A 361 5.39 -12.86 -6.10
C VAL A 361 5.26 -14.28 -6.66
N LEU A 362 5.67 -15.30 -5.88
CA LEU A 362 5.54 -16.70 -6.26
C LEU A 362 4.07 -17.09 -6.46
N ALA A 363 3.20 -16.70 -5.52
CA ALA A 363 1.77 -16.96 -5.61
C ALA A 363 1.15 -16.33 -6.86
N ALA A 364 1.47 -15.06 -7.14
CA ALA A 364 0.99 -14.38 -8.33
C ALA A 364 1.44 -15.07 -9.62
N TRP A 365 2.70 -15.51 -9.68
CA TRP A 365 3.24 -16.22 -10.82
C TRP A 365 2.58 -17.60 -11.03
N GLU A 366 2.40 -18.37 -9.96
CA GLU A 366 1.75 -19.69 -9.98
C GLU A 366 0.29 -19.57 -10.44
N VAL A 367 -0.47 -18.66 -9.83
CA VAL A 367 -1.86 -18.39 -10.20
C VAL A 367 -1.99 -17.91 -11.64
N LEU A 368 -1.10 -17.03 -12.10
CA LEU A 368 -1.11 -16.56 -13.49
C LEU A 368 -0.88 -17.69 -14.50
N ARG A 369 -0.17 -18.76 -14.13
CA ARG A 369 0.07 -19.91 -15.00
C ARG A 369 -1.07 -20.91 -15.04
N SER A 370 -1.66 -21.23 -13.87
CA SER A 370 -2.55 -22.38 -13.69
C SER A 370 -4.04 -22.03 -13.58
N ALA A 371 -4.40 -20.78 -13.22
CA ALA A 371 -5.79 -20.45 -12.97
C ALA A 371 -6.65 -20.48 -14.24
N GLU A 372 -7.85 -21.01 -14.12
CA GLU A 372 -8.90 -21.00 -15.13
C GLU A 372 -10.02 -20.03 -14.74
N PRO A 373 -10.74 -19.45 -15.72
CA PRO A 373 -11.89 -18.61 -15.44
C PRO A 373 -13.03 -19.42 -14.84
N LEU A 374 -13.70 -18.83 -13.86
CA LEU A 374 -14.85 -19.41 -13.19
C LEU A 374 -16.14 -18.99 -13.92
N SER A 375 -16.99 -19.94 -14.31
CA SER A 375 -18.30 -19.65 -14.88
C SER A 375 -19.30 -19.40 -13.75
N VAL A 376 -19.75 -18.15 -13.62
CA VAL A 376 -20.69 -17.73 -12.57
C VAL A 376 -21.85 -16.92 -13.15
N GLU A 377 -22.93 -16.85 -12.40
CA GLU A 377 -24.07 -16.01 -12.72
C GLU A 377 -24.06 -14.76 -11.83
N ILE A 378 -23.87 -13.58 -12.41
CA ILE A 378 -23.85 -12.31 -11.69
C ILE A 378 -25.18 -11.59 -11.98
N ASN A 379 -26.02 -11.41 -10.95
CA ASN A 379 -27.33 -10.78 -11.06
C ASN A 379 -28.16 -11.36 -12.24
N GLY A 380 -28.22 -12.68 -12.39
CA GLY A 380 -28.98 -13.38 -13.43
C GLY A 380 -28.30 -13.43 -14.81
N ARG A 381 -27.03 -13.02 -14.93
CA ARG A 381 -26.29 -13.08 -16.20
C ARG A 381 -25.05 -13.95 -16.09
N ARG A 382 -24.95 -14.98 -16.88
CA ARG A 382 -23.78 -15.86 -16.94
C ARG A 382 -22.56 -15.13 -17.46
N ARG A 383 -21.44 -15.28 -16.74
CA ARG A 383 -20.14 -14.62 -17.03
C ARG A 383 -18.99 -15.58 -16.74
N GLU A 384 -18.01 -15.55 -17.61
CA GLU A 384 -16.69 -16.13 -17.34
C GLU A 384 -15.85 -15.09 -16.58
N VAL A 385 -15.47 -15.41 -15.35
CA VAL A 385 -14.83 -14.46 -14.42
C VAL A 385 -13.52 -15.05 -13.94
N TRP A 386 -12.47 -14.29 -14.11
CA TRP A 386 -11.16 -14.63 -13.56
C TRP A 386 -11.01 -14.18 -12.11
N LEU A 387 -11.52 -12.99 -11.83
CA LEU A 387 -11.56 -12.39 -10.51
C LEU A 387 -12.83 -11.56 -10.40
N LEU A 388 -13.59 -11.78 -9.33
CA LEU A 388 -14.58 -10.83 -8.87
C LEU A 388 -14.11 -10.33 -7.51
N PHE A 389 -14.00 -9.01 -7.43
CA PHE A 389 -13.63 -8.27 -6.24
C PHE A 389 -14.82 -7.40 -5.82
N VAL A 390 -15.14 -7.39 -4.53
CA VAL A 390 -16.19 -6.56 -3.95
C VAL A 390 -15.61 -5.83 -2.75
N GLY A 391 -15.52 -4.51 -2.84
CA GLY A 391 -15.11 -3.64 -1.75
C GLY A 391 -16.31 -3.19 -0.93
N ASN A 392 -16.18 -3.18 0.38
CA ASN A 392 -17.10 -2.49 1.27
C ASN A 392 -16.79 -0.99 1.19
N CYS A 393 -17.63 -0.22 0.51
CA CYS A 393 -17.39 1.14 0.04
C CYS A 393 -16.41 1.25 -1.15
N GLN A 394 -16.42 2.42 -1.79
CA GLN A 394 -15.63 2.66 -2.99
C GLN A 394 -14.14 2.76 -2.69
N TYR A 395 -13.36 1.91 -3.34
CA TYR A 395 -11.90 1.97 -3.32
C TYR A 395 -11.33 2.95 -4.34
N ARG A 396 -10.36 3.76 -3.90
CA ARG A 396 -9.51 4.54 -4.80
C ARG A 396 -8.33 3.68 -5.25
N GLY A 397 -7.89 3.87 -6.45
CA GLY A 397 -6.73 3.18 -7.04
C GLY A 397 -7.03 2.60 -8.40
N LEU A 398 -6.02 2.59 -9.24
CA LEU A 398 -6.03 1.95 -10.53
C LEU A 398 -5.58 0.49 -10.32
N GLY A 399 -6.45 -0.47 -10.64
CA GLY A 399 -6.07 -1.89 -10.65
C GLY A 399 -6.68 -2.76 -9.57
N PHE A 400 -6.13 -3.98 -9.43
CA PHE A 400 -6.68 -5.07 -8.62
C PHE A 400 -6.30 -5.01 -7.14
N ALA A 401 -5.32 -4.18 -6.77
CA ALA A 401 -4.96 -3.94 -5.38
C ALA A 401 -5.58 -2.60 -4.94
N PRO A 402 -6.72 -2.63 -4.26
CA PRO A 402 -7.32 -1.43 -3.73
C PRO A 402 -6.44 -0.86 -2.62
N VAL A 403 -6.05 0.40 -2.77
CA VAL A 403 -5.09 0.99 -1.85
C VAL A 403 -5.77 1.60 -0.64
N ARG A 404 -6.92 2.26 -0.83
CA ARG A 404 -7.70 2.91 0.25
C ARG A 404 -9.12 3.25 -0.17
N ARG A 405 -10.00 3.35 0.82
CA ARG A 405 -11.35 3.88 0.67
C ARG A 405 -11.37 5.38 0.92
N HIS A 406 -12.29 6.05 0.24
CA HIS A 406 -12.48 7.49 0.41
C HIS A 406 -13.50 7.78 1.51
N ASP A 407 -14.52 6.96 1.55
CA ASP A 407 -15.63 7.03 2.48
C ASP A 407 -15.90 5.62 3.03
N LEU A 408 -16.24 5.51 4.30
CA LEU A 408 -16.63 4.25 4.93
C LEU A 408 -18.16 4.15 5.15
N ALA A 409 -18.92 5.17 4.68
CA ALA A 409 -20.37 5.23 4.76
C ALA A 409 -20.99 5.75 3.45
N ASP A 410 -20.48 5.28 2.29
CA ASP A 410 -20.97 5.71 0.96
C ASP A 410 -22.17 4.91 0.45
N GLY A 411 -22.59 3.89 1.18
CA GLY A 411 -23.78 3.09 0.89
C GLY A 411 -23.65 2.15 -0.30
N VAL A 412 -22.46 1.94 -0.87
CA VAL A 412 -22.28 1.08 -2.04
C VAL A 412 -21.21 0.00 -1.86
N LEU A 413 -21.38 -1.11 -2.58
CA LEU A 413 -20.37 -2.12 -2.83
C LEU A 413 -19.61 -1.75 -4.10
N ASP A 414 -18.28 -1.66 -4.04
CA ASP A 414 -17.41 -1.44 -5.19
C ASP A 414 -17.10 -2.78 -5.87
N VAL A 415 -17.85 -3.09 -6.92
CA VAL A 415 -17.74 -4.38 -7.62
C VAL A 415 -16.81 -4.22 -8.82
N ARG A 416 -15.76 -5.04 -8.85
CA ARG A 416 -14.80 -5.10 -9.96
C ARG A 416 -14.71 -6.53 -10.48
N VAL A 417 -14.92 -6.70 -11.76
CA VAL A 417 -14.92 -8.01 -12.42
C VAL A 417 -13.83 -8.05 -13.46
N VAL A 418 -12.96 -9.04 -13.37
CA VAL A 418 -12.02 -9.39 -14.42
C VAL A 418 -12.65 -10.52 -15.21
N HIS A 419 -13.07 -10.20 -16.45
CA HIS A 419 -13.67 -11.17 -17.33
C HIS A 419 -12.65 -12.16 -17.87
N GLY A 420 -13.03 -13.45 -17.91
CA GLY A 420 -12.33 -14.48 -18.64
C GLY A 420 -12.42 -14.24 -20.17
N GLY A 421 -11.52 -14.84 -20.93
CA GLY A 421 -11.56 -14.78 -22.39
C GLY A 421 -10.18 -14.92 -23.03
N ARG A 422 -10.14 -15.04 -24.36
CA ARG A 422 -8.87 -15.16 -25.11
C ARG A 422 -8.00 -13.93 -24.84
N LEU A 423 -6.77 -14.18 -24.37
CA LEU A 423 -5.79 -13.14 -24.07
C LEU A 423 -6.15 -12.18 -22.92
N ALA A 424 -7.10 -12.53 -22.03
CA ALA A 424 -7.45 -11.70 -20.88
C ALA A 424 -6.21 -11.35 -20.03
N ARG A 425 -5.34 -12.33 -19.77
CA ARG A 425 -4.05 -12.17 -19.06
C ARG A 425 -3.14 -11.15 -19.74
N THR A 426 -2.95 -11.29 -21.04
CA THR A 426 -2.07 -10.41 -21.83
C THR A 426 -2.62 -8.99 -21.89
N ARG A 427 -3.94 -8.84 -22.05
CA ARG A 427 -4.61 -7.53 -22.06
C ARG A 427 -4.53 -6.82 -20.71
N LEU A 428 -4.69 -7.56 -19.61
CA LEU A 428 -4.53 -7.02 -18.28
C LEU A 428 -3.09 -6.57 -18.01
N LEU A 429 -2.12 -7.39 -18.37
CA LEU A 429 -0.71 -7.06 -18.23
C LEU A 429 -0.36 -5.83 -19.08
N ALA A 430 -0.81 -5.79 -20.33
CA ALA A 430 -0.60 -4.64 -21.22
C ALA A 430 -1.26 -3.37 -20.66
N ALA A 431 -2.50 -3.45 -20.18
CA ALA A 431 -3.21 -2.31 -19.59
C ALA A 431 -2.53 -1.81 -18.30
N ALA A 432 -2.00 -2.73 -17.47
CA ALA A 432 -1.23 -2.40 -16.28
C ALA A 432 0.09 -1.69 -16.65
N LEU A 433 0.81 -2.20 -17.65
CA LEU A 433 2.06 -1.60 -18.13
C LEU A 433 1.86 -0.22 -18.78
N MET A 434 0.72 -0.01 -19.47
CA MET A 434 0.37 1.27 -20.07
C MET A 434 -0.28 2.26 -19.10
N GLY A 435 -0.52 1.86 -17.86
CA GLY A 435 -1.15 2.74 -16.84
C GLY A 435 -2.64 3.00 -17.07
N THR A 436 -3.31 2.20 -17.91
CA THR A 436 -4.72 2.37 -18.28
C THR A 436 -5.59 1.15 -17.93
N PRO A 437 -5.49 0.57 -16.71
CA PRO A 437 -6.25 -0.64 -16.38
C PRO A 437 -7.77 -0.43 -16.42
N ARG A 438 -8.27 0.79 -16.13
CA ARG A 438 -9.70 1.11 -16.18
C ARG A 438 -10.30 1.14 -17.58
N SER A 439 -9.52 1.44 -18.59
CA SER A 439 -9.96 1.42 -19.99
C SER A 439 -9.84 0.04 -20.65
N SER A 440 -9.41 -0.99 -19.91
CA SER A 440 -9.32 -2.34 -20.42
C SER A 440 -10.72 -2.95 -20.57
N PRO A 441 -11.08 -3.48 -21.74
CA PRO A 441 -12.38 -4.14 -21.95
C PRO A 441 -12.54 -5.43 -21.12
N VAL A 442 -11.48 -5.86 -20.43
CA VAL A 442 -11.48 -7.05 -19.56
C VAL A 442 -11.92 -6.70 -18.14
N LEU A 443 -11.86 -5.42 -17.76
CA LEU A 443 -12.25 -4.94 -16.42
C LEU A 443 -13.64 -4.29 -16.48
N GLY A 444 -14.61 -4.89 -15.76
CA GLY A 444 -15.91 -4.29 -15.48
C GLY A 444 -15.92 -3.68 -14.07
N GLU A 445 -16.42 -2.46 -13.94
CA GLU A 445 -16.64 -1.80 -12.65
C GLU A 445 -18.14 -1.48 -12.49
N ALA A 446 -18.69 -1.75 -11.30
CA ALA A 446 -20.06 -1.41 -10.94
C ALA A 446 -20.17 -1.00 -9.47
N ARG A 447 -21.14 -0.15 -9.16
CA ARG A 447 -21.49 0.24 -7.79
C ARG A 447 -22.88 -0.26 -7.49
N LEU A 448 -23.01 -1.14 -6.52
CA LEU A 448 -24.26 -1.83 -6.21
C LEU A 448 -24.52 -1.78 -4.69
N ARG A 449 -25.78 -1.83 -4.29
CA ARG A 449 -26.14 -2.05 -2.88
C ARG A 449 -26.29 -3.53 -2.54
N ARG A 450 -26.59 -4.33 -3.56
CA ARG A 450 -26.77 -5.77 -3.45
C ARG A 450 -26.20 -6.47 -4.67
N LEU A 451 -25.53 -7.59 -4.45
CA LEU A 451 -24.94 -8.42 -5.49
C LEU A 451 -25.34 -9.87 -5.23
N ARG A 452 -25.87 -10.54 -6.27
CA ARG A 452 -26.16 -11.97 -6.26
C ARG A 452 -25.19 -12.69 -7.18
N ILE A 453 -24.63 -13.78 -6.70
CA ILE A 453 -23.68 -14.61 -7.45
C ILE A 453 -24.18 -16.04 -7.35
N GLY A 454 -24.58 -16.61 -8.48
CA GLY A 454 -25.02 -17.99 -8.60
C GLY A 454 -24.07 -18.83 -9.44
N GLY A 455 -24.34 -20.14 -9.50
CA GLY A 455 -23.59 -21.07 -10.34
C GLY A 455 -22.17 -21.35 -9.84
N LEU A 456 -21.91 -21.09 -8.57
CA LEU A 456 -20.62 -21.43 -7.95
C LEU A 456 -20.49 -22.95 -7.83
N PRO A 457 -19.34 -23.54 -8.20
CA PRO A 457 -19.05 -24.96 -7.96
C PRO A 457 -19.10 -25.26 -6.46
N ASP A 458 -19.47 -26.51 -6.13
CA ASP A 458 -19.41 -26.97 -4.74
C ASP A 458 -17.97 -26.89 -4.21
N GLY A 459 -17.84 -26.29 -3.02
CA GLY A 459 -16.53 -26.05 -2.41
C GLY A 459 -15.75 -24.89 -3.01
N ALA A 460 -16.38 -24.01 -3.81
CA ALA A 460 -15.74 -22.82 -4.31
C ALA A 460 -15.15 -21.98 -3.17
N SER A 461 -13.91 -21.55 -3.33
CA SER A 461 -13.21 -20.74 -2.35
C SER A 461 -13.59 -19.27 -2.50
N VAL A 462 -13.90 -18.64 -1.38
CA VAL A 462 -14.09 -17.19 -1.25
C VAL A 462 -13.04 -16.62 -0.30
N ALA A 463 -12.61 -15.41 -0.52
CA ALA A 463 -11.76 -14.72 0.44
C ALA A 463 -12.43 -13.41 0.88
N PHE A 464 -12.36 -13.11 2.17
CA PHE A 464 -12.89 -11.89 2.77
C PHE A 464 -11.98 -11.43 3.90
N ASP A 465 -11.64 -10.18 3.90
CA ASP A 465 -10.73 -9.53 4.87
C ASP A 465 -9.41 -10.30 5.17
N GLY A 466 -8.94 -11.07 4.19
CA GLY A 466 -7.72 -11.88 4.29
C GLY A 466 -7.95 -13.32 4.75
N GLU A 467 -9.17 -13.71 5.10
CA GLU A 467 -9.56 -15.08 5.42
C GLU A 467 -10.09 -15.82 4.18
N VAL A 468 -9.96 -17.14 4.15
CA VAL A 468 -10.47 -17.98 3.06
C VAL A 468 -11.49 -18.97 3.62
N ALA A 469 -12.66 -19.00 3.00
CA ALA A 469 -13.72 -19.95 3.32
C ALA A 469 -14.18 -20.70 2.07
N SER A 470 -14.85 -21.83 2.27
CA SER A 470 -15.53 -22.55 1.19
C SER A 470 -17.02 -22.20 1.16
N THR A 471 -17.58 -22.10 -0.03
CA THR A 471 -19.00 -21.82 -0.22
C THR A 471 -19.63 -22.80 -1.20
N THR A 472 -20.94 -22.93 -1.14
CA THR A 472 -21.74 -23.75 -2.05
C THR A 472 -22.95 -22.97 -2.52
N GLY A 473 -23.29 -23.13 -3.79
CA GLY A 473 -24.54 -22.61 -4.34
C GLY A 473 -24.55 -21.12 -4.61
N GLU A 474 -25.53 -20.41 -4.05
CA GLU A 474 -25.75 -18.99 -4.29
C GLU A 474 -25.19 -18.14 -3.16
N LEU A 475 -24.54 -17.05 -3.54
CA LEU A 475 -24.04 -16.00 -2.64
C LEU A 475 -24.86 -14.72 -2.84
N THR A 476 -25.26 -14.10 -1.74
CA THR A 476 -25.83 -12.76 -1.74
C THR A 476 -24.97 -11.85 -0.88
N LEU A 477 -24.46 -10.77 -1.47
CA LEU A 477 -23.75 -9.71 -0.76
C LEU A 477 -24.66 -8.51 -0.61
N GLU A 478 -24.73 -7.95 0.58
CA GLU A 478 -25.57 -6.80 0.93
C GLU A 478 -24.79 -5.83 1.78
N LYS A 479 -25.29 -4.59 1.83
CA LYS A 479 -24.71 -3.51 2.61
C LYS A 479 -25.67 -3.09 3.71
N ASP A 480 -25.18 -3.09 4.94
CA ASP A 480 -25.86 -2.50 6.10
C ASP A 480 -25.30 -1.08 6.28
N LEU A 481 -26.16 -0.08 6.08
CA LEU A 481 -25.77 1.32 6.09
C LEU A 481 -25.54 1.81 7.52
N GLU A 482 -24.43 2.51 7.75
CA GLU A 482 -24.11 3.13 9.04
C GLU A 482 -24.28 2.17 10.25
N ALA A 483 -24.03 0.88 10.01
CA ALA A 483 -24.34 -0.20 10.94
C ALA A 483 -23.41 -0.27 12.15
N LEU A 484 -22.28 0.46 12.12
CA LEU A 484 -21.28 0.40 13.17
C LEU A 484 -20.79 1.81 13.54
N THR A 485 -20.83 2.14 14.82
CA THR A 485 -20.20 3.33 15.37
C THR A 485 -18.75 3.03 15.73
N VAL A 486 -17.78 3.83 15.27
CA VAL A 486 -16.35 3.59 15.51
C VAL A 486 -15.69 4.87 16.01
N TYR A 487 -14.90 4.74 17.09
CA TYR A 487 -14.11 5.86 17.63
C TYR A 487 -13.07 6.34 16.64
N ARG A 488 -13.06 7.64 16.42
CA ARG A 488 -12.14 8.32 15.53
C ARG A 488 -12.06 9.80 15.87
N LEU A 489 -10.84 10.34 15.98
CA LEU A 489 -10.64 11.81 16.06
C LEU A 489 -11.16 12.46 14.77
N LEU A 490 -11.98 13.45 14.92
CA LEU A 490 -12.46 14.27 13.83
C LEU A 490 -11.38 15.31 13.47
N PRO A 491 -11.14 15.59 12.18
CA PRO A 491 -10.27 16.70 11.80
C PRO A 491 -10.89 18.02 12.29
N GLU A 492 -10.06 18.86 12.90
CA GLU A 492 -10.39 20.25 13.27
C GLU A 492 -10.82 21.05 12.04
#